data_587d12cc374963e751d9512d82a28bdb
#
_entry.id   587d12cc374963e751d9512d82a28bdb
#
_cell.length_a   1.000
_cell.length_b   1.000
_cell.length_c   1.000
_cell.angle_alpha   90.00
_cell.angle_beta   90.00
_cell.angle_gamma   90.00
#
_symmetry.space_group_name_H-M   'P 1'
#
loop_
_entity.id
_entity.type
_entity.pdbx_description
1 polymer ?
#
loop_
_entity_poly.entity_id
_entity_poly.type
_entity_poly.pdbx_seq_one_letter_code
_entity_poly.pdbx_strand_id
1 'polypeptide(L)'
;MIEIFENLDANQQIALISAGAALLGAIIGALATLASTWLNKKVQFSGKVSLYAKIVYSKGEINRSWGYYRSHNKSGLFMQVPIWLDVCNTCGVSRILRNVNLYAYTGKDEIASFTQIQRVVEGEKTILLGDNESYTLVIPANCARRFDLNFILHEQELPTNEKAFDELILTYFDEKNNIQAFCFAKPNICWVEGPLRIEKQWITLDKKFPYAR
;
A
#
# COMPACT_ATOMS: atom_id res chain seq x y z
N MET A 1 -21.49 -56.61 16.44
CA MET A 1 -22.34 -55.40 16.35
C MET A 1 -23.75 -55.75 15.83
N ILE A 2 -23.88 -56.62 14.86
CA ILE A 2 -25.19 -57.05 14.30
C ILE A 2 -26.00 -57.84 15.34
N GLU A 3 -25.40 -58.77 16.05
CA GLU A 3 -26.06 -59.59 17.12
C GLU A 3 -26.58 -58.75 18.31
N ILE A 4 -25.96 -57.59 18.59
CA ILE A 4 -26.42 -56.69 19.65
C ILE A 4 -27.70 -55.95 19.20
N PHE A 5 -27.80 -55.65 17.90
CA PHE A 5 -28.92 -54.93 17.32
C PHE A 5 -30.21 -55.81 17.26
N GLU A 6 -30.05 -57.10 16.98
CA GLU A 6 -31.18 -58.05 16.92
C GLU A 6 -31.81 -58.35 18.28
N ASN A 7 -31.10 -58.17 19.38
CA ASN A 7 -31.58 -58.36 20.74
C ASN A 7 -32.24 -57.13 21.38
N LEU A 8 -32.32 -56.02 20.64
CA LEU A 8 -32.95 -54.77 21.09
C LEU A 8 -34.46 -54.78 20.82
N ASP A 9 -35.26 -54.23 21.72
CA ASP A 9 -36.66 -53.93 21.49
C ASP A 9 -36.82 -52.94 20.32
N ALA A 10 -37.94 -53.02 19.60
CA ALA A 10 -38.21 -52.20 18.43
C ALA A 10 -38.06 -50.66 18.73
N ASN A 11 -38.45 -50.24 19.94
CA ASN A 11 -38.28 -48.84 20.36
C ASN A 11 -36.82 -48.45 20.56
N GLN A 12 -35.98 -49.36 21.04
CA GLN A 12 -34.53 -49.17 21.22
C GLN A 12 -33.81 -49.13 19.87
N GLN A 13 -34.25 -49.97 18.92
CA GLN A 13 -33.71 -49.96 17.56
C GLN A 13 -34.00 -48.62 16.85
N ILE A 14 -35.24 -48.13 16.95
CA ILE A 14 -35.64 -46.82 16.40
C ILE A 14 -34.85 -45.69 17.06
N ALA A 15 -34.68 -45.70 18.38
CA ALA A 15 -33.91 -44.69 19.08
C ALA A 15 -32.43 -44.70 18.68
N LEU A 16 -31.84 -45.86 18.48
CA LEU A 16 -30.46 -45.99 18.04
C LEU A 16 -30.23 -45.47 16.60
N ILE A 17 -31.15 -45.81 15.68
CA ILE A 17 -31.12 -45.33 14.30
C ILE A 17 -31.31 -43.81 14.30
N SER A 18 -32.24 -43.28 15.08
CA SER A 18 -32.49 -41.85 15.17
C SER A 18 -31.26 -41.08 15.72
N ALA A 19 -30.65 -41.62 16.78
CA ALA A 19 -29.40 -41.05 17.33
C ALA A 19 -28.23 -41.07 16.33
N GLY A 20 -28.09 -42.21 15.63
CA GLY A 20 -27.08 -42.35 14.58
C GLY A 20 -27.32 -41.34 13.43
N ALA A 21 -28.54 -41.21 12.97
CA ALA A 21 -28.89 -40.24 11.93
C ALA A 21 -28.65 -38.79 12.37
N ALA A 22 -28.98 -38.48 13.64
CA ALA A 22 -28.74 -37.14 14.21
C ALA A 22 -27.22 -36.85 14.29
N LEU A 23 -26.42 -37.77 14.72
CA LEU A 23 -24.95 -37.66 14.77
C LEU A 23 -24.34 -37.47 13.38
N LEU A 24 -24.77 -38.28 12.41
CA LEU A 24 -24.33 -38.13 11.02
C LEU A 24 -24.71 -36.76 10.45
N GLY A 25 -25.95 -36.32 10.69
CA GLY A 25 -26.42 -35.00 10.27
C GLY A 25 -25.60 -33.85 10.89
N ALA A 26 -25.27 -33.96 12.19
CA ALA A 26 -24.42 -32.99 12.86
C ALA A 26 -23.00 -32.92 12.28
N ILE A 27 -22.39 -34.09 11.98
CA ILE A 27 -21.05 -34.16 11.38
C ILE A 27 -21.07 -33.54 9.97
N ILE A 28 -22.04 -33.92 9.14
CA ILE A 28 -22.17 -33.39 7.76
C ILE A 28 -22.40 -31.87 7.81
N GLY A 29 -23.27 -31.40 8.71
CA GLY A 29 -23.52 -29.97 8.90
C GLY A 29 -22.28 -29.20 9.34
N ALA A 30 -21.50 -29.75 10.28
CA ALA A 30 -20.25 -29.14 10.73
C ALA A 30 -19.22 -29.06 9.58
N LEU A 31 -19.06 -30.14 8.81
CA LEU A 31 -18.14 -30.20 7.67
C LEU A 31 -18.57 -29.20 6.57
N ALA A 32 -19.87 -29.12 6.25
CA ALA A 32 -20.40 -28.17 5.29
C ALA A 32 -20.15 -26.72 5.74
N THR A 33 -20.33 -26.42 7.03
CA THR A 33 -20.06 -25.09 7.59
C THR A 33 -18.58 -24.73 7.51
N LEU A 34 -17.69 -25.66 7.85
CA LEU A 34 -16.25 -25.45 7.74
C LEU A 34 -15.83 -25.23 6.29
N ALA A 35 -16.33 -26.03 5.35
CA ALA A 35 -16.04 -25.89 3.93
C ALA A 35 -16.52 -24.53 3.38
N SER A 36 -17.73 -24.11 3.71
CA SER A 36 -18.26 -22.82 3.26
C SER A 36 -17.50 -21.64 3.89
N THR A 37 -17.12 -21.75 5.17
CA THR A 37 -16.29 -20.72 5.81
C THR A 37 -14.91 -20.59 5.15
N TRP A 38 -14.30 -21.72 4.84
CA TRP A 38 -13.00 -21.75 4.16
C TRP A 38 -13.09 -21.18 2.74
N LEU A 39 -14.11 -21.55 1.97
CA LEU A 39 -14.35 -21.01 0.64
C LEU A 39 -14.61 -19.50 0.69
N ASN A 40 -15.45 -19.02 1.60
CA ASN A 40 -15.73 -17.61 1.78
C ASN A 40 -14.45 -16.82 2.11
N LYS A 41 -13.61 -17.31 3.02
CA LYS A 41 -12.31 -16.70 3.29
C LYS A 41 -11.44 -16.66 2.04
N LYS A 42 -11.34 -17.75 1.30
CA LYS A 42 -10.54 -17.81 0.08
C LYS A 42 -11.03 -16.78 -0.95
N VAL A 43 -12.32 -16.65 -1.15
CA VAL A 43 -12.93 -15.67 -2.06
C VAL A 43 -12.68 -14.24 -1.58
N GLN A 44 -12.86 -13.94 -0.29
CA GLN A 44 -12.63 -12.61 0.27
C GLN A 44 -11.18 -12.14 0.12
N PHE A 45 -10.21 -13.05 0.27
CA PHE A 45 -8.78 -12.74 0.11
C PHE A 45 -8.28 -12.95 -1.32
N SER A 46 -9.09 -13.50 -2.23
CA SER A 46 -8.77 -13.54 -3.65
C SER A 46 -8.85 -12.13 -4.23
N GLY A 47 -7.89 -11.78 -5.04
CA GLY A 47 -7.78 -10.44 -5.60
C GLY A 47 -6.40 -9.86 -5.33
N LYS A 48 -6.17 -8.67 -5.83
CA LYS A 48 -4.88 -8.00 -5.74
C LYS A 48 -5.04 -6.50 -5.46
N VAL A 49 -4.00 -5.91 -4.92
CA VAL A 49 -3.83 -4.47 -4.91
C VAL A 49 -2.95 -4.10 -6.08
N SER A 50 -3.43 -3.20 -6.92
CA SER A 50 -2.68 -2.63 -8.04
C SER A 50 -2.47 -1.15 -7.78
N LEU A 51 -1.26 -0.68 -8.04
CA LEU A 51 -0.82 0.69 -7.77
C LEU A 51 -0.44 1.36 -9.09
N TYR A 52 -0.95 2.55 -9.30
CA TYR A 52 -0.61 3.39 -10.44
C TYR A 52 -0.22 4.76 -9.92
N ALA A 53 0.93 5.25 -10.31
CA ALA A 53 1.43 6.54 -9.86
C ALA A 53 1.63 7.49 -11.03
N LYS A 54 1.48 8.78 -10.77
CA LYS A 54 1.73 9.82 -11.75
C LYS A 54 2.31 11.04 -11.05
N ILE A 55 3.42 11.58 -11.60
CA ILE A 55 3.93 12.88 -11.20
C ILE A 55 2.96 13.95 -11.70
N VAL A 56 2.58 14.87 -10.83
CA VAL A 56 1.56 15.87 -11.13
C VAL A 56 2.13 17.27 -11.26
N TYR A 57 1.40 18.09 -11.99
CA TYR A 57 1.68 19.50 -12.16
C TYR A 57 0.39 20.31 -11.99
N SER A 58 0.42 21.29 -11.13
CA SER A 58 -0.66 22.26 -11.03
C SER A 58 -0.26 23.57 -11.71
N LYS A 59 -0.99 23.96 -12.74
CA LYS A 59 -0.73 25.22 -13.47
C LYS A 59 -0.90 26.48 -12.62
N GLY A 60 -1.63 26.41 -11.54
CA GLY A 60 -1.95 27.56 -10.68
C GLY A 60 -1.20 27.61 -9.36
N GLU A 61 -0.47 26.55 -9.01
CA GLU A 61 0.13 26.42 -7.69
C GLU A 61 1.58 25.94 -7.80
N ILE A 62 2.53 26.85 -7.67
CA ILE A 62 3.97 26.57 -7.64
C ILE A 62 4.29 25.46 -6.62
N ASN A 63 3.57 25.42 -5.50
CA ASN A 63 3.77 24.47 -4.42
C ASN A 63 3.31 23.02 -4.73
N ARG A 64 2.83 22.73 -5.94
CA ARG A 64 2.40 21.40 -6.38
C ARG A 64 3.04 20.95 -7.67
N SER A 65 4.10 21.58 -8.08
CA SER A 65 4.79 21.25 -9.31
C SER A 65 6.02 20.37 -9.03
N TRP A 66 6.25 19.40 -9.84
CA TRP A 66 7.50 18.68 -9.91
C TRP A 66 8.64 19.62 -10.26
N GLY A 67 9.70 19.66 -9.46
CA GLY A 67 10.83 20.53 -9.74
C GLY A 67 11.66 20.89 -8.53
N TYR A 68 12.54 21.88 -8.70
CA TYR A 68 13.44 22.40 -7.69
C TYR A 68 13.05 23.83 -7.33
N TYR A 69 12.96 24.11 -6.04
CA TYR A 69 12.51 25.39 -5.51
C TYR A 69 13.38 25.87 -4.35
N ARG A 70 13.45 27.18 -4.15
CA ARG A 70 14.14 27.75 -2.99
C ARG A 70 13.37 27.50 -1.70
N SER A 71 14.09 27.08 -0.68
CA SER A 71 13.53 27.01 0.67
C SER A 71 13.53 28.40 1.30
N HIS A 72 12.41 28.79 1.92
CA HIS A 72 12.35 30.05 2.70
C HIS A 72 13.10 29.94 4.04
N ASN A 73 13.22 28.74 4.58
CA ASN A 73 13.74 28.51 5.94
C ASN A 73 15.12 27.81 5.96
N LYS A 74 15.60 27.31 4.83
CA LYS A 74 16.89 26.62 4.70
C LYS A 74 17.64 27.22 3.51
N SER A 75 18.96 27.30 3.61
CA SER A 75 19.79 27.65 2.45
C SER A 75 19.74 26.51 1.41
N GLY A 76 19.76 26.87 0.11
CA GLY A 76 19.76 25.90 -0.99
C GLY A 76 18.39 25.61 -1.56
N LEU A 77 18.34 24.58 -2.40
CA LEU A 77 17.14 24.14 -3.10
C LEU A 77 16.52 22.93 -2.40
N PHE A 78 15.23 22.75 -2.63
CA PHE A 78 14.57 21.48 -2.36
C PHE A 78 13.92 20.94 -3.64
N MET A 79 13.94 19.65 -3.77
CA MET A 79 13.24 18.90 -4.82
C MET A 79 11.83 18.57 -4.33
N GLN A 80 10.82 18.90 -5.10
CA GLN A 80 9.43 18.59 -4.81
C GLN A 80 8.89 17.54 -5.78
N VAL A 81 8.25 16.52 -5.23
CA VAL A 81 7.68 15.40 -5.99
C VAL A 81 6.22 15.21 -5.60
N PRO A 82 5.29 15.90 -6.27
CA PRO A 82 3.86 15.66 -6.10
C PRO A 82 3.42 14.45 -6.91
N ILE A 83 2.70 13.54 -6.27
CA ILE A 83 2.30 12.26 -6.85
C ILE A 83 0.79 12.06 -6.67
N TRP A 84 0.10 11.73 -7.74
CA TRP A 84 -1.18 11.05 -7.65
C TRP A 84 -0.92 9.54 -7.59
N LEU A 85 -1.45 8.90 -6.56
CA LEU A 85 -1.38 7.45 -6.37
C LEU A 85 -2.80 6.88 -6.45
N ASP A 86 -3.09 6.17 -7.54
CA ASP A 86 -4.32 5.41 -7.69
C ASP A 86 -4.09 3.99 -7.17
N VAL A 87 -4.87 3.60 -6.18
CA VAL A 87 -4.83 2.27 -5.56
C VAL A 87 -6.12 1.55 -5.87
N CYS A 88 -6.02 0.45 -6.62
CA CYS A 88 -7.15 -0.41 -6.95
C CYS A 88 -7.07 -1.68 -6.11
N ASN A 89 -8.00 -1.85 -5.19
CA ASN A 89 -8.16 -3.03 -4.35
C ASN A 89 -9.29 -3.91 -4.89
N THR A 90 -8.97 -5.04 -5.50
CA THR A 90 -9.95 -6.03 -5.96
C THR A 90 -10.21 -7.14 -4.95
N CYS A 91 -9.62 -7.07 -3.75
CA CYS A 91 -9.89 -8.01 -2.67
C CYS A 91 -11.23 -7.69 -2.01
N GLY A 92 -11.93 -8.72 -1.53
CA GLY A 92 -13.15 -8.58 -0.72
C GLY A 92 -12.94 -8.04 0.70
N VAL A 93 -11.72 -7.64 1.04
CA VAL A 93 -11.34 -7.05 2.34
C VAL A 93 -10.62 -5.73 2.13
N SER A 94 -10.77 -4.81 3.08
CA SER A 94 -10.01 -3.56 3.08
C SER A 94 -8.51 -3.82 3.17
N ARG A 95 -7.72 -2.92 2.59
CA ARG A 95 -6.26 -2.95 2.61
C ARG A 95 -5.70 -1.67 3.19
N ILE A 96 -4.56 -1.77 3.84
CA ILE A 96 -3.88 -0.64 4.46
C ILE A 96 -2.45 -0.60 3.94
N LEU A 97 -2.07 0.55 3.38
CA LEU A 97 -0.70 0.87 3.03
C LEU A 97 -0.19 1.86 4.08
N ARG A 98 0.74 1.42 4.92
CA ARG A 98 1.29 2.24 5.99
C ARG A 98 2.62 2.84 5.60
N ASN A 99 2.88 4.04 6.07
CA ASN A 99 4.14 4.77 5.84
C ASN A 99 4.53 4.79 4.36
N VAL A 100 3.60 5.26 3.51
CA VAL A 100 3.91 5.43 2.08
C VAL A 100 4.94 6.53 1.95
N ASN A 101 6.16 6.20 1.53
CA ASN A 101 7.26 7.14 1.43
C ASN A 101 8.04 7.01 0.12
N LEU A 102 8.84 8.02 -0.16
CA LEU A 102 9.70 8.10 -1.35
C LEU A 102 11.16 8.18 -0.90
N TYR A 103 12.02 7.41 -1.56
CA TYR A 103 13.45 7.34 -1.28
C TYR A 103 14.25 7.57 -2.57
N ALA A 104 15.42 8.19 -2.40
CA ALA A 104 16.42 8.34 -3.44
C ALA A 104 17.46 7.23 -3.33
N TYR A 105 17.75 6.55 -4.43
CA TYR A 105 18.73 5.46 -4.51
C TYR A 105 19.74 5.69 -5.62
N THR A 106 20.96 5.22 -5.36
CA THR A 106 22.00 5.04 -6.38
C THR A 106 22.37 3.56 -6.41
N GLY A 107 21.97 2.86 -7.47
CA GLY A 107 22.14 1.42 -7.56
C GLY A 107 21.37 0.67 -6.46
N LYS A 108 22.08 0.20 -5.42
CA LYS A 108 21.50 -0.53 -4.29
C LYS A 108 21.45 0.29 -2.99
N ASP A 109 22.12 1.42 -2.99
CA ASP A 109 22.33 2.22 -1.79
C ASP A 109 21.28 3.31 -1.67
N GLU A 110 20.66 3.38 -0.52
CA GLU A 110 19.76 4.46 -0.14
C GLU A 110 20.59 5.71 0.15
N ILE A 111 20.32 6.78 -0.59
CA ILE A 111 21.02 8.05 -0.47
C ILE A 111 20.28 9.00 0.47
N ALA A 112 18.96 9.06 0.35
CA ALA A 112 18.13 9.91 1.19
C ALA A 112 16.67 9.45 1.20
N SER A 113 15.96 9.78 2.29
CA SER A 113 14.51 9.69 2.37
C SER A 113 13.88 11.05 2.14
N PHE A 114 12.75 11.06 1.46
CA PHE A 114 11.96 12.28 1.28
C PHE A 114 11.12 12.56 2.50
N THR A 115 10.98 13.83 2.84
CA THR A 115 10.01 14.28 3.85
C THR A 115 8.63 14.32 3.24
N GLN A 116 7.66 13.72 3.91
CA GLN A 116 6.25 13.78 3.54
C GLN A 116 5.70 15.13 3.98
N ILE A 117 4.95 15.80 3.09
CA ILE A 117 4.33 17.08 3.41
C ILE A 117 2.83 17.00 3.15
N GLN A 118 2.06 17.57 4.07
CA GLN A 118 0.64 17.79 3.91
C GLN A 118 0.39 19.30 3.84
N ARG A 119 -0.29 19.74 2.79
CA ARG A 119 -0.73 21.14 2.71
C ARG A 119 -1.99 21.30 3.53
N VAL A 120 -1.95 22.14 4.55
CA VAL A 120 -3.15 22.63 5.22
C VAL A 120 -3.62 23.87 4.49
N VAL A 121 -4.87 23.87 4.02
CA VAL A 121 -5.47 24.94 3.21
C VAL A 121 -5.69 26.22 4.03
N GLU A 122 -5.75 26.13 5.35
CA GLU A 122 -5.91 27.30 6.22
C GLU A 122 -4.56 27.99 6.45
N GLY A 123 -4.36 29.12 5.77
CA GLY A 123 -3.27 30.05 6.03
C GLY A 123 -1.91 29.69 5.44
N GLU A 124 -1.83 29.02 4.31
CA GLU A 124 -0.59 28.71 3.55
C GLU A 124 0.49 27.94 4.34
N LYS A 125 0.15 27.33 5.44
CA LYS A 125 1.11 26.52 6.21
C LYS A 125 1.31 25.17 5.56
N THR A 126 2.56 24.86 5.20
CA THR A 126 2.99 23.51 4.90
C THR A 126 3.27 22.79 6.22
N ILE A 127 2.51 21.75 6.52
CA ILE A 127 2.79 20.88 7.65
C ILE A 127 3.69 19.77 7.14
N LEU A 128 4.85 19.63 7.76
CA LEU A 128 5.72 18.48 7.57
C LEU A 128 5.14 17.33 8.38
N LEU A 129 4.92 16.18 7.73
CA LEU A 129 4.59 14.94 8.43
C LEU A 129 5.91 14.37 8.92
N GLY A 130 6.18 14.48 10.22
CA GLY A 130 7.34 13.84 10.85
C GLY A 130 7.17 12.31 10.92
N ASP A 131 8.11 11.62 11.53
CA ASP A 131 8.16 10.16 11.62
C ASP A 131 6.90 9.50 12.21
N ASN A 132 6.14 10.23 13.00
CA ASN A 132 4.91 9.76 13.64
C ASN A 132 3.65 10.03 12.80
N GLU A 133 3.72 10.88 11.79
CA GLU A 133 2.60 11.27 10.94
C GLU A 133 2.92 10.98 9.48
N SER A 134 3.03 9.72 9.14
CA SER A 134 3.27 9.27 7.79
C SER A 134 1.98 9.04 7.02
N TYR A 135 2.04 9.08 5.69
CA TYR A 135 0.92 8.72 4.85
C TYR A 135 0.48 7.28 5.11
N THR A 136 -0.69 7.13 5.72
CA THR A 136 -1.36 5.84 5.88
C THR A 136 -2.64 5.84 5.06
N LEU A 137 -2.73 4.95 4.08
CA LEU A 137 -3.80 4.89 3.11
C LEU A 137 -4.68 3.69 3.39
N VAL A 138 -5.98 3.92 3.61
CA VAL A 138 -6.98 2.85 3.79
C VAL A 138 -7.81 2.74 2.51
N ILE A 139 -7.78 1.54 1.91
CA ILE A 139 -8.48 1.24 0.67
C ILE A 139 -9.57 0.21 0.98
N PRO A 140 -10.87 0.59 0.89
CA PRO A 140 -11.95 -0.34 1.11
C PRO A 140 -11.93 -1.55 0.17
N ALA A 141 -12.64 -2.61 0.54
CA ALA A 141 -12.83 -3.78 -0.31
C ALA A 141 -13.45 -3.39 -1.65
N ASN A 142 -13.00 -4.02 -2.73
CA ASN A 142 -13.51 -3.85 -4.10
C ASN A 142 -13.63 -2.36 -4.51
N CYS A 143 -12.64 -1.56 -4.16
CA CYS A 143 -12.65 -0.12 -4.36
C CYS A 143 -11.35 0.36 -5.02
N ALA A 144 -11.47 1.44 -5.80
CA ALA A 144 -10.34 2.21 -6.27
C ALA A 144 -10.38 3.60 -5.63
N ARG A 145 -9.22 4.09 -5.17
CA ARG A 145 -9.06 5.43 -4.60
C ARG A 145 -7.82 6.11 -5.11
N ARG A 146 -7.94 7.42 -5.31
CA ARG A 146 -6.83 8.32 -5.59
C ARG A 146 -6.41 9.02 -4.31
N PHE A 147 -5.10 9.09 -4.13
CA PHE A 147 -4.44 9.83 -3.06
C PHE A 147 -3.51 10.88 -3.66
N ASP A 148 -3.52 12.06 -3.07
CA ASP A 148 -2.64 13.18 -3.43
C ASP A 148 -1.50 13.21 -2.41
N LEU A 149 -0.31 12.83 -2.84
CA LEU A 149 0.88 12.71 -2.01
C LEU A 149 1.89 13.75 -2.44
N ASN A 150 2.59 14.36 -1.50
CA ASN A 150 3.62 15.33 -1.80
C ASN A 150 4.87 15.08 -0.95
N PHE A 151 6.01 15.05 -1.60
CA PHE A 151 7.30 14.73 -0.99
C PHE A 151 8.30 15.82 -1.30
N ILE A 152 9.16 16.14 -0.33
CA ILE A 152 10.28 17.05 -0.53
C ILE A 152 11.59 16.43 -0.07
N LEU A 153 12.67 16.79 -0.75
CA LEU A 153 14.04 16.47 -0.37
C LEU A 153 14.87 17.74 -0.48
N HIS A 154 15.50 18.15 0.61
CA HIS A 154 16.43 19.29 0.58
C HIS A 154 17.80 18.87 0.08
N GLU A 155 18.40 19.70 -0.78
CA GLU A 155 19.77 19.46 -1.29
C GLU A 155 20.79 19.22 -0.17
N GLN A 156 20.58 19.85 0.99
CA GLN A 156 21.45 19.72 2.17
C GLN A 156 21.31 18.38 2.90
N GLU A 157 20.24 17.65 2.67
CA GLU A 157 19.99 16.32 3.26
C GLU A 157 20.72 15.21 2.49
N LEU A 158 21.26 15.54 1.33
CA LEU A 158 22.11 14.64 0.57
C LEU A 158 23.54 14.60 1.15
N PRO A 159 24.21 13.46 1.10
CA PRO A 159 25.63 13.37 1.44
C PRO A 159 26.45 14.38 0.64
N THR A 160 27.42 15.00 1.28
CA THR A 160 28.18 16.15 0.74
C THR A 160 28.88 15.85 -0.59
N ASN A 161 29.15 14.57 -0.88
CA ASN A 161 29.81 14.11 -2.09
C ASN A 161 28.86 13.53 -3.14
N GLU A 162 27.57 13.39 -2.84
CA GLU A 162 26.59 12.73 -3.70
C GLU A 162 25.34 13.59 -3.88
N LYS A 163 25.46 14.63 -4.70
CA LYS A 163 24.30 15.47 -5.04
C LYS A 163 23.40 14.86 -6.12
N ALA A 164 23.68 13.64 -6.56
CA ALA A 164 22.93 12.94 -7.58
C ALA A 164 22.46 11.58 -7.07
N PHE A 165 21.36 11.12 -7.58
CA PHE A 165 20.83 9.78 -7.39
C PHE A 165 20.14 9.30 -8.68
N ASP A 166 20.03 7.99 -8.86
CA ASP A 166 19.60 7.42 -10.14
C ASP A 166 18.11 7.11 -10.16
N GLU A 167 17.56 6.74 -9.02
CA GLU A 167 16.20 6.19 -8.96
C GLU A 167 15.41 6.78 -7.78
N LEU A 168 14.12 6.99 -8.02
CA LEU A 168 13.10 7.24 -6.98
C LEU A 168 12.35 5.94 -6.71
N ILE A 169 12.35 5.51 -5.46
CA ILE A 169 11.71 4.28 -5.00
C ILE A 169 10.54 4.65 -4.10
N LEU A 170 9.31 4.27 -4.50
CA LEU A 170 8.15 4.39 -3.66
C LEU A 170 8.01 3.13 -2.81
N THR A 171 7.85 3.32 -1.51
CA THR A 171 7.72 2.22 -0.53
C THR A 171 6.45 2.35 0.29
N TYR A 172 6.01 1.23 0.84
CA TYR A 172 5.02 1.18 1.93
C TYR A 172 5.13 -0.12 2.70
N PHE A 173 4.57 -0.18 3.89
CA PHE A 173 4.38 -1.41 4.66
C PHE A 173 2.96 -1.94 4.45
N ASP A 174 2.85 -3.22 4.13
CA ASP A 174 1.57 -3.92 4.07
C ASP A 174 1.04 -4.28 5.48
N GLU A 175 -0.12 -4.92 5.55
CA GLU A 175 -0.75 -5.33 6.82
C GLU A 175 0.08 -6.35 7.60
N LYS A 176 0.97 -7.07 6.93
CA LYS A 176 1.86 -8.07 7.54
C LYS A 176 3.20 -7.48 7.96
N ASN A 177 3.34 -6.16 7.87
CA ASN A 177 4.58 -5.44 8.13
C ASN A 177 5.72 -5.78 7.15
N ASN A 178 5.39 -6.25 5.94
CA ASN A 178 6.38 -6.41 4.90
C ASN A 178 6.54 -5.11 4.13
N ILE A 179 7.77 -4.72 3.88
CA ILE A 179 8.07 -3.60 3.01
C ILE A 179 7.78 -3.97 1.55
N GLN A 180 7.06 -3.11 0.87
CA GLN A 180 6.81 -3.17 -0.57
C GLN A 180 7.50 -1.97 -1.20
N ALA A 181 8.37 -2.21 -2.16
CA ALA A 181 9.17 -1.17 -2.80
C ALA A 181 9.10 -1.30 -4.32
N PHE A 182 8.95 -0.17 -5.00
CA PHE A 182 8.75 -0.11 -6.45
C PHE A 182 9.60 1.00 -7.07
N CYS A 183 10.26 0.70 -8.17
CA CYS A 183 10.88 1.74 -8.99
C CYS A 183 9.80 2.67 -9.53
N PHE A 184 9.86 3.93 -9.12
CA PHE A 184 8.87 4.93 -9.51
C PHE A 184 9.35 5.78 -10.69
N ALA A 185 10.55 6.33 -10.61
CA ALA A 185 11.11 7.19 -11.66
C ALA A 185 12.64 7.17 -11.66
N LYS A 186 13.22 7.55 -12.80
CA LYS A 186 14.66 7.79 -12.95
C LYS A 186 14.86 9.25 -13.33
N PRO A 187 14.96 10.14 -12.35
CA PRO A 187 15.07 11.57 -12.63
C PRO A 187 16.49 11.92 -13.10
N ASN A 188 16.58 12.93 -13.97
CA ASN A 188 17.84 13.58 -14.23
C ASN A 188 18.04 14.70 -13.20
N ILE A 189 18.92 14.49 -12.24
CA ILE A 189 19.16 15.40 -11.13
C ILE A 189 20.08 16.55 -11.58
N CYS A 190 19.59 17.79 -11.46
CA CYS A 190 20.33 18.97 -11.90
C CYS A 190 20.45 20.09 -10.85
N TRP A 191 19.68 20.07 -9.79
CA TRP A 191 19.60 21.13 -8.77
C TRP A 191 19.61 22.56 -9.33
N VAL A 192 18.83 22.78 -10.39
CA VAL A 192 18.59 24.09 -11.00
C VAL A 192 17.16 24.49 -10.71
N GLU A 193 16.97 25.70 -10.17
CA GLU A 193 15.66 26.21 -9.81
C GLU A 193 14.72 26.21 -11.02
N GLY A 194 13.53 25.66 -10.83
CA GLY A 194 12.46 25.64 -11.82
C GLY A 194 11.69 24.31 -11.88
N PRO A 195 10.57 24.32 -12.60
CA PRO A 195 9.77 23.11 -12.80
C PRO A 195 10.48 22.15 -13.75
N LEU A 196 10.38 20.87 -13.44
CA LEU A 196 10.85 19.78 -14.32
C LEU A 196 9.77 19.39 -15.33
N ARG A 197 10.21 18.81 -16.44
CA ARG A 197 9.28 18.28 -17.45
C ARG A 197 8.48 17.12 -16.84
N ILE A 198 7.18 17.16 -17.08
CA ILE A 198 6.25 16.14 -16.58
C ILE A 198 6.04 15.06 -17.62
N GLU A 199 6.15 13.81 -17.20
CA GLU A 199 5.66 12.69 -17.97
C GLU A 199 4.13 12.62 -17.87
N LYS A 200 3.46 12.53 -19.02
CA LYS A 200 1.99 12.55 -19.07
C LYS A 200 1.36 11.20 -18.71
N GLN A 201 2.15 10.14 -18.60
CA GLN A 201 1.65 8.78 -18.46
C GLN A 201 1.56 8.34 -17.00
N TRP A 202 0.60 7.47 -16.71
CA TRP A 202 0.55 6.73 -15.49
C TRP A 202 1.61 5.63 -15.49
N ILE A 203 2.31 5.48 -14.39
CA ILE A 203 3.31 4.45 -14.16
C ILE A 203 2.66 3.35 -13.36
N THR A 204 2.66 2.13 -13.88
CA THR A 204 2.25 0.95 -13.11
C THR A 204 3.37 0.56 -12.18
N LEU A 205 3.08 0.49 -10.88
CA LEU A 205 4.05 0.09 -9.87
C LEU A 205 4.05 -1.45 -9.74
N ASP A 206 4.59 -2.12 -10.73
CA ASP A 206 4.73 -3.59 -10.80
C ASP A 206 6.18 -4.05 -10.69
N LYS A 207 7.13 -3.17 -11.05
CA LYS A 207 8.55 -3.45 -10.98
C LYS A 207 9.06 -3.29 -9.55
N LYS A 208 9.11 -4.41 -8.82
CA LYS A 208 9.63 -4.44 -7.45
C LYS A 208 11.10 -4.06 -7.38
N PHE A 209 11.43 -3.30 -6.35
CA PHE A 209 12.81 -2.96 -6.01
C PHE A 209 13.28 -3.86 -4.85
N PRO A 210 14.25 -4.75 -5.07
CA PRO A 210 14.59 -5.81 -4.12
C PRO A 210 15.50 -5.36 -2.96
N TYR A 211 15.99 -4.12 -2.99
CA TYR A 211 17.03 -3.65 -2.06
C TYR A 211 16.49 -2.72 -0.97
N ALA A 212 15.20 -2.38 -0.95
CA ALA A 212 14.62 -1.61 0.16
C ALA A 212 14.67 -2.40 1.47
N ARG A 213 15.09 -1.75 2.56
CA ARG A 213 15.27 -2.33 3.90
C ARG A 213 14.31 -1.71 4.89
#